data_883fae820844eb27ce318b7a989c7e35
#
_entry.id   883fae820844eb27ce318b7a989c7e35
#
_cell.length_a   1.000
_cell.length_b   1.000
_cell.length_c   1.000
_cell.angle_alpha   90.00
_cell.angle_beta   90.00
_cell.angle_gamma   90.00
#
_symmetry.space_group_name_H-M   'P 1'
#
loop_
_entity.id
_entity.type
_entity.pdbx_description
1 polymer ?
#
loop_
_entity_poly.entity_id
_entity_poly.type
_entity_poly.pdbx_seq_one_letter_code
_entity_poly.pdbx_strand_id
1 'polypeptide(L)'
;MRVLQINTRYYNGGSTGRITFDLKKVMEANGIESYVAFGFGYNPMDDEKGTVYRIESDKELFISKLWTKATGHHGFNNKGETRKLLAWIDEIKPDIIHMHNIHNHYVNVQMLLRYIADKNIPCVLTMHDCWSFTGHCAYFDFSGCDKWKTGCNHCPSLRDYPKTFAPIDPSSWNYGMKKKLFAPLNITFVSPSQWLCGLQQQSFLKDKPCEVINNGVDVNIFKPIKSDVRQEYGIGDRKMILAVAGGLSPRKGRDYLLKLPLLLNDDEVLVLVGLQKGQEALLPNTAKVIGIQRTKTSDELAGLYSEADVFINPTLEDNFPTTNIEALACGTPVVTFRTGGSVEVITSETGFAVDKGDMEGLLSAIQTVLANGKMHYRDACKKKAERDYNKDIQYGKYIKLYHQIMSESNYGKTTF
;
A
#
# COMPACT_ATOMS: atom_id res chain seq x y z
N MET A 1 -5.13 -25.29 9.82
CA MET A 1 -4.13 -24.62 8.96
C MET A 1 -3.52 -23.46 9.73
N ARG A 2 -2.19 -23.36 9.73
CA ARG A 2 -1.41 -22.29 10.37
C ARG A 2 -0.83 -21.37 9.29
N VAL A 3 -1.08 -20.08 9.37
CA VAL A 3 -0.54 -19.10 8.43
C VAL A 3 0.28 -18.07 9.18
N LEU A 4 1.54 -17.91 8.78
CA LEU A 4 2.42 -16.87 9.31
C LEU A 4 2.47 -15.70 8.32
N GLN A 5 2.05 -14.51 8.74
CA GLN A 5 2.28 -13.26 8.01
C GLN A 5 3.63 -12.63 8.44
N ILE A 6 4.41 -12.12 7.47
CA ILE A 6 5.66 -11.38 7.74
C ILE A 6 5.56 -10.01 7.07
N ASN A 7 5.65 -8.91 7.86
CA ASN A 7 5.57 -7.55 7.35
C ASN A 7 6.53 -6.60 8.08
N THR A 8 6.82 -5.44 7.47
CA THR A 8 7.59 -4.38 8.12
C THR A 8 6.87 -3.81 9.34
N ARG A 9 5.55 -3.71 9.29
CA ARG A 9 4.70 -3.10 10.34
C ARG A 9 3.44 -3.92 10.56
N TYR A 10 2.87 -3.74 11.76
CA TYR A 10 1.62 -4.37 12.15
C TYR A 10 0.69 -3.32 12.78
N TYR A 11 -0.64 -3.54 12.70
CA TYR A 11 -1.70 -2.71 13.28
C TYR A 11 -1.63 -1.24 12.80
N ASN A 12 -1.28 -0.27 13.64
CA ASN A 12 -1.25 1.17 13.33
C ASN A 12 -0.07 1.64 12.47
N GLY A 13 0.65 0.73 11.84
CA GLY A 13 1.85 1.01 11.04
C GLY A 13 1.61 1.45 9.60
N GLY A 14 0.55 2.21 9.31
CA GLY A 14 0.18 2.61 7.95
C GLY A 14 -0.71 1.57 7.24
N SER A 15 -1.00 1.78 5.95
CA SER A 15 -1.95 0.93 5.19
C SER A 15 -1.58 -0.56 5.20
N THR A 16 -0.31 -0.91 4.98
CA THR A 16 0.12 -2.31 4.94
C THR A 16 0.05 -2.99 6.30
N GLY A 17 0.35 -2.25 7.39
CA GLY A 17 0.19 -2.77 8.76
C GLY A 17 -1.29 -3.02 9.09
N ARG A 18 -2.19 -2.16 8.64
CA ARG A 18 -3.62 -2.34 8.80
C ARG A 18 -4.14 -3.55 8.00
N ILE A 19 -3.69 -3.72 6.76
CA ILE A 19 -4.03 -4.90 5.93
C ILE A 19 -3.62 -6.19 6.63
N THR A 20 -2.38 -6.28 7.16
CA THR A 20 -1.90 -7.45 7.91
C THR A 20 -2.77 -7.74 9.13
N PHE A 21 -3.16 -6.72 9.87
CA PHE A 21 -4.01 -6.84 11.06
C PHE A 21 -5.43 -7.31 10.70
N ASP A 22 -6.07 -6.67 9.71
CA ASP A 22 -7.43 -7.01 9.31
C ASP A 22 -7.47 -8.42 8.69
N LEU A 23 -6.45 -8.81 7.91
CA LEU A 23 -6.34 -10.16 7.37
C LEU A 23 -6.17 -11.22 8.47
N LYS A 24 -5.38 -10.94 9.55
CA LYS A 24 -5.28 -11.82 10.71
C LYS A 24 -6.66 -12.07 11.31
N LYS A 25 -7.44 -11.00 11.51
CA LYS A 25 -8.81 -11.09 12.03
C LYS A 25 -9.74 -11.95 11.16
N VAL A 26 -9.67 -11.77 9.85
CA VAL A 26 -10.47 -12.57 8.90
C VAL A 26 -10.03 -14.04 8.92
N MET A 27 -8.73 -14.33 8.99
CA MET A 27 -8.23 -15.70 9.14
C MET A 27 -8.75 -16.37 10.42
N GLU A 28 -8.65 -15.70 11.56
CA GLU A 28 -9.11 -16.21 12.85
C GLU A 28 -10.63 -16.48 12.84
N ALA A 29 -11.41 -15.57 12.25
CA ALA A 29 -12.85 -15.75 12.09
C ALA A 29 -13.23 -16.94 11.20
N ASN A 30 -12.31 -17.39 10.33
CA ASN A 30 -12.46 -18.57 9.46
C ASN A 30 -11.76 -19.83 10.02
N GLY A 31 -11.38 -19.85 11.30
CA GLY A 31 -10.78 -21.01 11.95
C GLY A 31 -9.33 -21.31 11.54
N ILE A 32 -8.61 -20.33 10.98
CA ILE A 32 -7.20 -20.43 10.63
C ILE A 32 -6.36 -19.89 11.80
N GLU A 33 -5.41 -20.66 12.27
CA GLU A 33 -4.42 -20.20 13.24
C GLU A 33 -3.49 -19.17 12.57
N SER A 34 -3.62 -17.91 12.96
CA SER A 34 -2.91 -16.81 12.32
C SER A 34 -1.81 -16.25 13.21
N TYR A 35 -0.59 -16.26 12.69
CA TYR A 35 0.61 -15.72 13.30
C TYR A 35 1.11 -14.50 12.52
N VAL A 36 1.75 -13.55 13.21
CA VAL A 36 2.34 -12.36 12.59
C VAL A 36 3.75 -12.12 13.11
N ALA A 37 4.72 -12.02 12.23
CA ALA A 37 6.04 -11.48 12.53
C ALA A 37 6.18 -10.09 11.90
N PHE A 38 6.58 -9.08 12.68
CA PHE A 38 6.71 -7.72 12.16
C PHE A 38 8.05 -7.08 12.55
N GLY A 39 8.52 -6.15 11.70
CA GLY A 39 9.83 -5.55 11.86
C GLY A 39 9.85 -4.50 12.97
N PHE A 40 9.03 -3.47 12.83
CA PHE A 40 9.09 -2.31 13.71
C PHE A 40 7.74 -1.60 13.86
N GLY A 41 7.68 -0.75 14.86
CA GLY A 41 6.48 -0.09 15.32
C GLY A 41 6.00 -0.68 16.66
N TYR A 42 5.14 0.07 17.31
CA TYR A 42 4.50 -0.36 18.56
C TYR A 42 3.20 -1.07 18.23
N ASN A 43 2.99 -2.24 18.83
CA ASN A 43 1.70 -2.90 18.87
C ASN A 43 1.17 -2.86 20.32
N PRO A 44 0.15 -2.05 20.63
CA PRO A 44 -0.45 -2.00 21.96
C PRO A 44 -1.23 -3.30 22.30
N MET A 45 -1.47 -4.17 21.31
CA MET A 45 -2.10 -5.47 21.48
C MET A 45 -0.99 -6.55 21.47
N ASP A 46 0.05 -6.36 22.30
CA ASP A 46 1.03 -7.40 22.55
C ASP A 46 0.27 -8.67 22.91
N ASP A 47 0.56 -9.67 22.14
CA ASP A 47 -0.22 -10.87 22.02
C ASP A 47 -0.17 -11.70 23.31
N GLU A 48 -1.22 -11.66 24.08
CA GLU A 48 -1.43 -12.56 25.23
C GLU A 48 -1.38 -14.05 24.87
N LYS A 49 -1.40 -14.40 23.57
CA LYS A 49 -1.44 -15.78 23.05
C LYS A 49 -0.15 -16.25 22.38
N GLY A 50 0.90 -15.42 22.29
CA GLY A 50 2.15 -15.77 21.60
C GLY A 50 2.02 -15.89 20.07
N THR A 51 1.01 -15.29 19.43
CA THR A 51 0.80 -15.33 17.97
C THR A 51 1.39 -14.13 17.22
N VAL A 52 1.96 -13.16 17.96
CA VAL A 52 2.61 -11.97 17.38
C VAL A 52 4.06 -11.89 17.82
N TYR A 53 4.98 -11.76 16.87
CA TYR A 53 6.42 -11.73 17.10
C TYR A 53 7.04 -10.45 16.55
N ARG A 54 7.69 -9.65 17.41
CA ARG A 54 8.49 -8.49 16.97
C ARG A 54 9.91 -8.93 16.66
N ILE A 55 10.35 -8.74 15.42
CA ILE A 55 11.65 -9.24 14.93
C ILE A 55 12.81 -8.42 15.48
N GLU A 56 12.69 -7.09 15.58
CA GLU A 56 13.78 -6.21 15.99
C GLU A 56 13.48 -5.44 17.28
N SER A 57 14.53 -5.26 18.11
CA SER A 57 14.56 -4.22 19.13
C SER A 57 14.84 -2.84 18.50
N ASP A 58 14.46 -1.76 19.18
CA ASP A 58 14.68 -0.38 18.68
C ASP A 58 16.15 -0.05 18.46
N LYS A 59 17.05 -0.65 19.27
CA LYS A 59 18.49 -0.47 19.16
C LYS A 59 19.08 -1.10 17.91
N GLU A 60 18.69 -2.34 17.64
CA GLU A 60 19.11 -3.07 16.42
C GLU A 60 18.53 -2.47 15.16
N LEU A 61 17.29 -2.00 15.24
CA LEU A 61 16.62 -1.27 14.18
C LEU A 61 17.44 -0.05 13.72
N PHE A 62 18.01 0.72 14.67
CA PHE A 62 18.81 1.89 14.35
C PHE A 62 20.09 1.49 13.61
N ILE A 63 20.83 0.47 14.08
CA ILE A 63 22.08 0.00 13.48
C ILE A 63 21.81 -0.57 12.08
N SER A 64 20.80 -1.42 11.94
CA SER A 64 20.39 -2.03 10.66
C SER A 64 19.98 -0.97 9.64
N LYS A 65 19.30 0.09 10.08
CA LYS A 65 18.91 1.22 9.24
C LYS A 65 20.12 2.00 8.72
N LEU A 66 21.11 2.29 9.57
CA LEU A 66 22.34 2.98 9.15
C LEU A 66 23.11 2.15 8.12
N TRP A 67 23.32 0.87 8.40
CA TRP A 67 24.02 -0.03 7.48
C TRP A 67 23.31 -0.12 6.13
N THR A 68 22.00 -0.33 6.14
CA THR A 68 21.19 -0.43 4.92
C THR A 68 21.24 0.85 4.09
N LYS A 69 21.18 2.01 4.74
CA LYS A 69 21.32 3.31 4.05
C LYS A 69 22.71 3.54 3.48
N ALA A 70 23.75 3.09 4.17
CA ALA A 70 25.13 3.23 3.72
C ALA A 70 25.48 2.31 2.55
N THR A 71 24.93 1.09 2.52
CA THR A 71 25.27 0.06 1.51
C THR A 71 24.24 -0.06 0.38
N GLY A 72 22.98 0.35 0.62
CA GLY A 72 21.87 0.16 -0.31
C GLY A 72 21.37 -1.28 -0.45
N HIS A 73 21.85 -2.20 0.39
CA HIS A 73 21.41 -3.60 0.41
C HIS A 73 20.18 -3.78 1.30
N HIS A 74 19.05 -3.21 0.87
CA HIS A 74 17.76 -3.34 1.55
C HIS A 74 17.30 -4.80 1.58
N GLY A 75 16.94 -5.29 2.79
CA GLY A 75 16.52 -6.69 2.98
C GLY A 75 17.67 -7.69 3.07
N PHE A 76 18.95 -7.28 3.10
CA PHE A 76 20.10 -8.19 3.15
C PHE A 76 20.93 -8.04 4.42
N ASN A 77 20.46 -7.27 5.38
CA ASN A 77 21.07 -7.10 6.69
C ASN A 77 20.35 -7.97 7.75
N ASN A 78 20.68 -7.74 9.04
CA ASN A 78 19.95 -8.28 10.18
C ASN A 78 19.95 -9.81 10.31
N LYS A 79 21.13 -10.42 10.17
CA LYS A 79 21.28 -11.88 10.25
C LYS A 79 20.95 -12.45 11.65
N GLY A 80 21.24 -11.68 12.72
CA GLY A 80 21.04 -12.11 14.12
C GLY A 80 19.55 -12.33 14.41
N GLU A 81 18.75 -11.29 14.21
CA GLU A 81 17.32 -11.34 14.49
C GLU A 81 16.58 -12.26 13.51
N THR A 82 17.07 -12.37 12.28
CA THR A 82 16.51 -13.35 11.34
C THR A 82 16.73 -14.78 11.81
N ARG A 83 17.87 -15.13 12.43
CA ARG A 83 18.05 -16.48 13.03
C ARG A 83 17.03 -16.75 14.13
N LYS A 84 16.76 -15.78 15.00
CA LYS A 84 15.73 -15.91 16.05
C LYS A 84 14.33 -16.06 15.44
N LEU A 85 14.01 -15.29 14.40
CA LEU A 85 12.76 -15.45 13.66
C LEU A 85 12.64 -16.87 13.08
N LEU A 86 13.69 -17.40 12.43
CA LEU A 86 13.67 -18.75 11.87
C LEU A 86 13.48 -19.83 12.94
N ALA A 87 14.10 -19.68 14.12
CA ALA A 87 13.85 -20.57 15.25
C ALA A 87 12.39 -20.54 15.71
N TRP A 88 11.80 -19.35 15.82
CA TRP A 88 10.38 -19.23 16.14
C TRP A 88 9.47 -19.81 15.04
N ILE A 89 9.83 -19.71 13.76
CA ILE A 89 9.12 -20.37 12.67
C ILE A 89 9.20 -21.92 12.82
N ASP A 90 10.34 -22.47 13.24
CA ASP A 90 10.46 -23.90 13.52
C ASP A 90 9.59 -24.37 14.71
N GLU A 91 9.30 -23.49 15.67
CA GLU A 91 8.41 -23.77 16.81
C GLU A 91 6.92 -23.78 16.37
N ILE A 92 6.48 -22.74 15.65
CA ILE A 92 5.06 -22.60 15.23
C ILE A 92 4.68 -23.50 14.06
N LYS A 93 5.66 -23.90 13.22
CA LYS A 93 5.48 -24.80 12.05
C LYS A 93 4.31 -24.37 11.17
N PRO A 94 4.39 -23.20 10.52
CA PRO A 94 3.32 -22.72 9.66
C PRO A 94 3.17 -23.61 8.42
N ASP A 95 1.94 -23.83 7.99
CA ASP A 95 1.63 -24.52 6.74
C ASP A 95 1.88 -23.60 5.53
N ILE A 96 1.69 -22.28 5.71
CA ILE A 96 1.91 -21.24 4.70
C ILE A 96 2.64 -20.05 5.32
N ILE A 97 3.62 -19.50 4.62
CA ILE A 97 4.22 -18.20 4.96
C ILE A 97 3.73 -17.15 3.98
N HIS A 98 3.01 -16.15 4.49
CA HIS A 98 2.52 -15.02 3.72
C HIS A 98 3.39 -13.78 3.98
N MET A 99 4.20 -13.41 3.00
CA MET A 99 5.04 -12.23 3.05
C MET A 99 4.33 -11.00 2.49
N HIS A 100 4.57 -9.86 3.10
CA HIS A 100 4.19 -8.54 2.60
C HIS A 100 5.46 -7.76 2.23
N ASN A 101 5.70 -6.60 2.83
CA ASN A 101 6.93 -5.83 2.60
C ASN A 101 8.12 -6.46 3.32
N ILE A 102 8.95 -7.22 2.61
CA ILE A 102 10.18 -7.85 3.14
C ILE A 102 11.44 -7.01 2.89
N HIS A 103 11.30 -5.83 2.28
CA HIS A 103 12.39 -4.88 2.11
C HIS A 103 12.70 -4.08 3.40
N ASN A 104 13.53 -3.06 3.29
CA ASN A 104 14.07 -2.25 4.39
C ASN A 104 15.20 -2.98 5.14
N HIS A 105 15.12 -3.09 6.48
CA HIS A 105 16.29 -3.44 7.30
C HIS A 105 15.95 -4.36 8.48
N TYR A 106 14.74 -4.90 8.55
CA TYR A 106 14.27 -5.68 9.70
C TYR A 106 14.47 -7.19 9.57
N VAL A 107 14.62 -7.71 8.35
CA VAL A 107 14.79 -9.13 8.06
C VAL A 107 15.88 -9.33 7.00
N ASN A 108 16.62 -10.43 7.09
CA ASN A 108 17.52 -10.86 6.02
C ASN A 108 16.77 -11.76 5.04
N VAL A 109 16.41 -11.19 3.89
CA VAL A 109 15.63 -11.86 2.85
C VAL A 109 16.34 -13.10 2.31
N GLN A 110 17.68 -13.05 2.19
CA GLN A 110 18.43 -14.21 1.72
C GLN A 110 18.30 -15.41 2.68
N MET A 111 18.37 -15.20 3.98
CA MET A 111 18.19 -16.26 4.97
C MET A 111 16.76 -16.77 4.98
N LEU A 112 15.78 -15.84 4.98
CA LEU A 112 14.35 -16.19 5.01
C LEU A 112 13.95 -17.01 3.78
N LEU A 113 14.26 -16.53 2.56
CA LEU A 113 13.84 -17.20 1.33
C LEU A 113 14.57 -18.54 1.12
N ARG A 114 15.84 -18.65 1.52
CA ARG A 114 16.53 -19.96 1.53
C ARG A 114 15.87 -20.94 2.49
N TYR A 115 15.59 -20.52 3.71
CA TYR A 115 14.90 -21.36 4.69
C TYR A 115 13.53 -21.86 4.15
N ILE A 116 12.73 -20.97 3.53
CA ILE A 116 11.45 -21.33 2.91
C ILE A 116 11.65 -22.37 1.80
N ALA A 117 12.67 -22.18 0.94
CA ALA A 117 13.01 -23.11 -0.13
C ALA A 117 13.46 -24.47 0.41
N ASP A 118 14.40 -24.49 1.38
CA ASP A 118 14.98 -25.69 1.97
C ASP A 118 13.92 -26.54 2.70
N LYS A 119 12.95 -25.89 3.34
CA LYS A 119 11.81 -26.55 4.01
C LYS A 119 10.64 -26.84 3.06
N ASN A 120 10.71 -26.38 1.81
CA ASN A 120 9.62 -26.48 0.83
C ASN A 120 8.27 -25.98 1.36
N ILE A 121 8.27 -24.87 2.12
CA ILE A 121 7.05 -24.28 2.67
C ILE A 121 6.36 -23.47 1.57
N PRO A 122 5.09 -23.76 1.23
CA PRO A 122 4.32 -22.92 0.32
C PRO A 122 4.28 -21.47 0.81
N CYS A 123 4.45 -20.52 -0.09
CA CYS A 123 4.42 -19.12 0.34
C CYS A 123 3.62 -18.23 -0.60
N VAL A 124 3.08 -17.16 -0.03
CA VAL A 124 2.41 -16.07 -0.71
C VAL A 124 3.21 -14.81 -0.50
N LEU A 125 3.30 -13.94 -1.51
CA LEU A 125 3.86 -12.60 -1.36
C LEU A 125 2.87 -11.58 -1.92
N THR A 126 2.25 -10.79 -1.04
CA THR A 126 1.45 -9.63 -1.47
C THR A 126 2.36 -8.46 -1.78
N MET A 127 2.37 -8.07 -3.05
CA MET A 127 3.13 -6.93 -3.55
C MET A 127 2.40 -5.63 -3.25
N HIS A 128 2.92 -4.86 -2.30
CA HIS A 128 2.44 -3.49 -2.05
C HIS A 128 3.21 -2.44 -2.86
N ASP A 129 4.31 -2.86 -3.46
CA ASP A 129 5.19 -2.07 -4.31
C ASP A 129 6.00 -2.97 -5.27
N CYS A 130 6.88 -2.38 -6.07
CA CYS A 130 7.64 -3.07 -7.10
C CYS A 130 8.98 -3.65 -6.61
N TRP A 131 9.32 -3.53 -5.32
CA TRP A 131 10.65 -3.89 -4.82
C TRP A 131 11.04 -5.34 -5.11
N SER A 132 10.09 -6.26 -5.10
CA SER A 132 10.34 -7.70 -5.28
C SER A 132 11.05 -8.04 -6.57
N PHE A 133 10.79 -7.31 -7.66
CA PHE A 133 11.35 -7.57 -8.99
C PHE A 133 12.28 -6.46 -9.52
N THR A 134 12.57 -5.43 -8.73
CA THR A 134 13.55 -4.38 -9.09
C THR A 134 14.89 -4.60 -8.40
N GLY A 135 15.93 -3.86 -8.79
CA GLY A 135 17.23 -3.90 -8.13
C GLY A 135 17.31 -3.04 -6.86
N HIS A 136 16.42 -2.05 -6.73
CA HIS A 136 16.46 -1.10 -5.62
C HIS A 136 15.08 -0.55 -5.28
N CYS A 137 14.47 0.16 -6.24
CA CYS A 137 13.31 1.01 -6.02
C CYS A 137 12.02 0.23 -5.77
N ALA A 138 11.17 0.77 -4.89
CA ALA A 138 9.79 0.31 -4.70
C ALA A 138 8.83 0.94 -5.73
N TYR A 139 9.25 2.06 -6.33
CA TYR A 139 8.51 2.83 -7.31
C TYR A 139 9.46 3.26 -8.42
N PHE A 140 9.09 3.11 -9.67
CA PHE A 140 9.94 3.42 -10.84
C PHE A 140 9.18 4.10 -11.99
N ASP A 141 7.86 4.06 -12.00
CA ASP A 141 7.04 4.64 -13.07
C ASP A 141 7.17 6.17 -13.12
N PHE A 142 7.29 6.80 -11.95
CA PHE A 142 7.54 8.24 -11.84
C PHE A 142 8.87 8.65 -12.48
N SER A 143 9.91 7.83 -12.37
CA SER A 143 11.22 8.06 -12.99
C SER A 143 11.33 7.57 -14.42
N GLY A 144 10.28 6.91 -14.96
CA GLY A 144 10.27 6.35 -16.30
C GLY A 144 11.29 5.24 -16.54
N CYS A 145 11.72 4.51 -15.49
CA CYS A 145 12.75 3.50 -15.58
C CYS A 145 12.17 2.14 -15.93
N ASP A 146 12.69 1.48 -16.98
CA ASP A 146 12.27 0.13 -17.41
C ASP A 146 13.37 -0.95 -17.30
N LYS A 147 14.52 -0.60 -16.70
CA LYS A 147 15.68 -1.53 -16.55
C LYS A 147 15.34 -2.80 -15.77
N TRP A 148 14.35 -2.75 -14.89
CA TRP A 148 13.87 -3.90 -14.12
C TRP A 148 13.37 -5.06 -14.98
N LYS A 149 13.03 -4.84 -16.24
CA LYS A 149 12.60 -5.88 -17.18
C LYS A 149 13.76 -6.82 -17.58
N THR A 150 14.94 -6.28 -17.75
CA THR A 150 16.10 -7.02 -18.31
C THR A 150 17.27 -7.14 -17.34
N GLY A 151 17.46 -6.14 -16.45
CA GLY A 151 18.54 -6.12 -15.46
C GLY A 151 18.80 -4.72 -14.93
N CYS A 152 18.61 -4.51 -13.63
CA CYS A 152 18.88 -3.23 -13.00
C CYS A 152 20.38 -2.94 -12.93
N ASN A 153 20.75 -1.73 -13.29
CA ASN A 153 22.08 -1.13 -13.13
C ASN A 153 21.96 0.39 -13.28
N HIS A 154 22.92 1.16 -12.77
CA HIS A 154 22.90 2.64 -12.83
C HIS A 154 21.52 3.19 -12.49
N CYS A 155 21.05 2.86 -11.26
CA CYS A 155 19.68 3.14 -10.83
C CYS A 155 19.44 4.65 -10.70
N PRO A 156 18.46 5.25 -11.42
CA PRO A 156 18.16 6.67 -11.32
C PRO A 156 17.50 7.03 -9.98
N SER A 157 16.90 6.05 -9.31
CA SER A 157 16.10 6.23 -8.09
C SER A 157 16.81 5.82 -6.80
N LEU A 158 18.15 5.82 -6.74
CA LEU A 158 18.89 5.47 -5.51
C LEU A 158 18.57 6.38 -4.32
N ARG A 159 18.18 7.62 -4.56
CA ARG A 159 17.82 8.61 -3.54
C ARG A 159 16.33 8.61 -3.21
N ASP A 160 15.53 7.86 -3.97
CA ASP A 160 14.09 7.67 -3.74
C ASP A 160 13.85 6.51 -2.76
N TYR A 161 12.60 6.11 -2.59
CA TYR A 161 12.23 5.04 -1.66
C TYR A 161 12.46 3.64 -2.26
N PRO A 162 13.11 2.75 -1.50
CA PRO A 162 13.75 2.88 -0.19
C PRO A 162 15.10 3.60 -0.27
N LYS A 163 15.21 4.76 0.39
CA LYS A 163 16.32 5.70 0.24
C LYS A 163 17.67 5.16 0.71
N THR A 164 18.70 5.26 -0.14
CA THR A 164 20.09 4.95 0.22
C THR A 164 21.04 6.10 -0.06
N PHE A 165 22.15 6.12 0.66
CA PHE A 165 23.30 7.02 0.45
C PHE A 165 24.55 6.25 0.02
N ALA A 166 24.40 4.99 -0.41
CA ALA A 166 25.51 4.17 -0.88
C ALA A 166 26.35 4.94 -1.92
N PRO A 167 27.69 4.92 -1.79
CA PRO A 167 28.59 5.55 -2.75
C PRO A 167 28.65 4.77 -4.07
N ILE A 168 28.38 3.48 -4.02
CA ILE A 168 28.34 2.58 -5.18
C ILE A 168 26.91 2.09 -5.38
N ASP A 169 26.45 2.03 -6.63
CA ASP A 169 25.13 1.52 -6.96
C ASP A 169 25.04 -0.02 -6.77
N PRO A 170 24.25 -0.50 -5.78
CA PRO A 170 24.09 -1.93 -5.53
C PRO A 170 22.98 -2.58 -6.36
N SER A 171 22.30 -1.85 -7.25
CA SER A 171 21.07 -2.30 -7.90
C SER A 171 21.25 -3.56 -8.76
N SER A 172 22.39 -3.70 -9.43
CA SER A 172 22.72 -4.89 -10.24
C SER A 172 22.84 -6.14 -9.36
N TRP A 173 23.59 -6.02 -8.26
CA TRP A 173 23.75 -7.12 -7.30
C TRP A 173 22.42 -7.49 -6.64
N ASN A 174 21.66 -6.51 -6.15
CA ASN A 174 20.35 -6.72 -5.51
C ASN A 174 19.38 -7.41 -6.48
N TYR A 175 19.35 -7.00 -7.75
CA TYR A 175 18.51 -7.61 -8.79
C TYR A 175 18.88 -9.08 -9.00
N GLY A 176 20.17 -9.37 -9.24
CA GLY A 176 20.66 -10.73 -9.42
C GLY A 176 20.42 -11.64 -8.23
N MET A 177 20.61 -11.11 -7.01
CA MET A 177 20.31 -11.85 -5.78
C MET A 177 18.83 -12.18 -5.64
N LYS A 178 17.93 -11.21 -5.86
CA LYS A 178 16.49 -11.47 -5.79
C LYS A 178 16.04 -12.48 -6.84
N LYS A 179 16.49 -12.35 -8.09
CA LYS A 179 16.21 -13.33 -9.14
C LYS A 179 16.62 -14.75 -8.72
N LYS A 180 17.82 -14.91 -8.16
CA LYS A 180 18.33 -16.20 -7.67
C LYS A 180 17.53 -16.75 -6.49
N LEU A 181 17.10 -15.89 -5.56
CA LEU A 181 16.41 -16.31 -4.35
C LEU A 181 14.94 -16.67 -4.59
N PHE A 182 14.24 -15.97 -5.49
CA PHE A 182 12.85 -16.28 -5.81
C PHE A 182 12.69 -17.49 -6.75
N ALA A 183 13.71 -17.84 -7.53
CA ALA A 183 13.64 -18.93 -8.52
C ALA A 183 13.18 -20.27 -7.92
N PRO A 184 13.76 -20.79 -6.80
CA PRO A 184 13.42 -22.12 -6.27
C PRO A 184 12.13 -22.17 -5.45
N LEU A 185 11.48 -21.01 -5.16
CA LEU A 185 10.34 -20.96 -4.25
C LEU A 185 9.07 -21.52 -4.88
N ASN A 186 8.30 -22.27 -4.09
CA ASN A 186 6.88 -22.51 -4.34
C ASN A 186 6.09 -21.28 -3.83
N ILE A 187 5.95 -20.27 -4.70
CA ILE A 187 5.42 -18.96 -4.34
C ILE A 187 4.31 -18.52 -5.30
N THR A 188 3.21 -18.03 -4.72
CA THR A 188 2.17 -17.29 -5.43
C THR A 188 2.29 -15.80 -5.07
N PHE A 189 2.40 -14.95 -6.08
CA PHE A 189 2.32 -13.51 -5.88
C PHE A 189 0.86 -13.06 -5.84
N VAL A 190 0.58 -12.09 -4.98
CA VAL A 190 -0.71 -11.40 -4.95
C VAL A 190 -0.45 -9.92 -5.24
N SER A 191 -1.25 -9.35 -6.11
CA SER A 191 -1.19 -7.94 -6.47
C SER A 191 -2.49 -7.22 -6.12
N PRO A 192 -2.46 -5.99 -5.57
CA PRO A 192 -3.67 -5.22 -5.33
C PRO A 192 -4.30 -4.66 -6.62
N SER A 193 -3.64 -4.78 -7.77
CA SER A 193 -4.09 -4.24 -9.05
C SER A 193 -3.69 -5.12 -10.23
N GLN A 194 -4.48 -5.07 -11.30
CA GLN A 194 -4.11 -5.67 -12.59
C GLN A 194 -2.82 -5.06 -13.14
N TRP A 195 -2.66 -3.74 -12.98
CA TRP A 195 -1.46 -3.02 -13.42
C TRP A 195 -0.18 -3.63 -12.81
N LEU A 196 -0.12 -3.79 -11.48
CA LEU A 196 1.07 -4.32 -10.82
C LEU A 196 1.30 -5.81 -11.13
N CYS A 197 0.22 -6.60 -11.28
CA CYS A 197 0.31 -7.97 -11.74
C CYS A 197 0.91 -8.04 -13.15
N GLY A 198 0.46 -7.17 -14.08
CA GLY A 198 1.02 -7.06 -15.43
C GLY A 198 2.50 -6.65 -15.46
N LEU A 199 2.97 -5.86 -14.48
CA LEU A 199 4.39 -5.55 -14.32
C LEU A 199 5.18 -6.78 -13.86
N GLN A 200 4.69 -7.52 -12.86
CA GLN A 200 5.33 -8.74 -12.40
C GLN A 200 5.52 -9.74 -13.56
N GLN A 201 4.52 -9.89 -14.43
CA GLN A 201 4.58 -10.76 -15.62
C GLN A 201 5.58 -10.31 -16.69
N GLN A 202 6.05 -9.06 -16.64
CA GLN A 202 7.10 -8.54 -17.52
C GLN A 202 8.50 -8.63 -16.89
N SER A 203 8.60 -9.05 -15.62
CA SER A 203 9.85 -9.12 -14.87
C SER A 203 10.48 -10.53 -14.89
N PHE A 204 11.57 -10.70 -14.15
CA PHE A 204 12.15 -12.03 -13.94
C PHE A 204 11.26 -12.99 -13.14
N LEU A 205 10.14 -12.50 -12.59
CA LEU A 205 9.14 -13.30 -11.87
C LEU A 205 8.00 -13.79 -12.79
N LYS A 206 8.06 -13.56 -14.08
CA LYS A 206 6.98 -13.84 -15.06
C LYS A 206 6.44 -15.28 -15.03
N ASP A 207 7.29 -16.25 -14.66
CA ASP A 207 6.92 -17.67 -14.61
C ASP A 207 6.29 -18.07 -13.25
N LYS A 208 6.14 -17.13 -12.31
CA LYS A 208 5.46 -17.35 -11.04
C LYS A 208 4.00 -16.88 -11.13
N PRO A 209 3.04 -17.63 -10.55
CA PRO A 209 1.63 -17.22 -10.55
C PRO A 209 1.44 -15.88 -9.84
N CYS A 210 0.52 -15.08 -10.38
CA CYS A 210 0.11 -13.80 -9.80
C CYS A 210 -1.42 -13.70 -9.78
N GLU A 211 -1.98 -13.59 -8.58
CA GLU A 211 -3.40 -13.40 -8.35
C GLU A 211 -3.71 -11.92 -8.04
N VAL A 212 -4.84 -11.42 -8.53
CA VAL A 212 -5.27 -10.07 -8.21
C VAL A 212 -6.30 -10.09 -7.08
N ILE A 213 -5.87 -9.60 -5.92
CA ILE A 213 -6.73 -9.38 -4.75
C ILE A 213 -6.59 -7.92 -4.34
N ASN A 214 -7.59 -7.11 -4.66
CA ASN A 214 -7.56 -5.68 -4.35
C ASN A 214 -7.48 -5.41 -2.85
N ASN A 215 -6.92 -4.26 -2.48
CA ASN A 215 -7.02 -3.78 -1.10
C ASN A 215 -8.48 -3.61 -0.70
N GLY A 216 -8.81 -3.96 0.52
CA GLY A 216 -10.15 -3.78 1.08
C GLY A 216 -10.27 -2.51 1.91
N VAL A 217 -11.49 -2.01 2.01
CA VAL A 217 -11.89 -0.91 2.91
C VAL A 217 -12.91 -1.40 3.92
N ASP A 218 -12.84 -0.90 5.15
CA ASP A 218 -13.83 -1.17 6.17
C ASP A 218 -15.08 -0.31 5.94
N VAL A 219 -16.09 -0.89 5.30
CA VAL A 219 -17.36 -0.21 4.97
C VAL A 219 -18.23 0.08 6.21
N ASN A 220 -17.86 -0.43 7.39
CA ASN A 220 -18.53 -0.05 8.66
C ASN A 220 -17.98 1.27 9.20
N ILE A 221 -16.72 1.61 8.90
CA ILE A 221 -16.06 2.87 9.25
C ILE A 221 -16.25 3.87 8.11
N PHE A 222 -15.79 3.53 6.91
CA PHE A 222 -15.91 4.37 5.73
C PHE A 222 -17.28 4.17 5.08
N LYS A 223 -18.20 5.02 5.40
CA LYS A 223 -19.58 5.09 4.90
C LYS A 223 -20.08 6.53 4.98
N PRO A 224 -21.15 6.90 4.27
CA PRO A 224 -21.72 8.23 4.42
C PRO A 224 -22.18 8.48 5.86
N ILE A 225 -21.59 9.46 6.52
CA ILE A 225 -21.93 9.90 7.87
C ILE A 225 -22.16 11.41 7.90
N LYS A 226 -22.99 11.89 8.82
CA LYS A 226 -23.07 13.32 9.16
C LYS A 226 -21.91 13.68 10.07
N SER A 227 -21.31 14.83 9.84
CA SER A 227 -20.11 15.25 10.55
C SER A 227 -20.06 16.77 10.67
N ASP A 228 -19.46 17.28 11.72
CA ASP A 228 -19.27 18.71 11.98
C ASP A 228 -17.94 19.25 11.40
N VAL A 229 -17.24 18.46 10.59
CA VAL A 229 -15.92 18.83 10.01
C VAL A 229 -15.98 20.13 9.21
N ARG A 230 -17.09 20.47 8.55
CA ARG A 230 -17.26 21.75 7.86
C ARG A 230 -17.19 22.94 8.82
N GLN A 231 -17.77 22.81 10.00
CA GLN A 231 -17.72 23.82 11.06
C GLN A 231 -16.35 23.81 11.75
N GLU A 232 -15.84 22.65 12.13
CA GLU A 232 -14.56 22.48 12.83
C GLU A 232 -13.38 23.09 12.05
N TYR A 233 -13.37 22.91 10.73
CA TYR A 233 -12.30 23.41 9.85
C TYR A 233 -12.65 24.72 9.12
N GLY A 234 -13.77 25.39 9.44
CA GLY A 234 -14.14 26.65 8.86
C GLY A 234 -14.42 26.59 7.33
N ILE A 235 -14.91 25.45 6.84
CA ILE A 235 -15.21 25.22 5.43
C ILE A 235 -16.48 26.00 5.02
N GLY A 236 -17.50 25.99 5.90
CA GLY A 236 -18.80 26.60 5.65
C GLY A 236 -19.54 25.94 4.47
N ASP A 237 -20.24 26.76 3.71
CA ASP A 237 -21.05 26.31 2.55
C ASP A 237 -20.26 26.17 1.24
N ARG A 238 -18.94 26.38 1.27
CA ARG A 238 -18.09 26.26 0.10
C ARG A 238 -18.09 24.82 -0.43
N LYS A 239 -17.94 24.66 -1.75
CA LYS A 239 -17.72 23.37 -2.40
C LYS A 239 -16.38 22.81 -1.94
N MET A 240 -16.41 21.64 -1.33
CA MET A 240 -15.25 21.03 -0.70
C MET A 240 -14.59 20.01 -1.63
N ILE A 241 -13.38 20.33 -2.08
CA ILE A 241 -12.49 19.42 -2.80
C ILE A 241 -11.55 18.81 -1.76
N LEU A 242 -11.52 17.48 -1.62
CA LEU A 242 -10.70 16.80 -0.63
C LEU A 242 -9.52 16.08 -1.29
N ALA A 243 -8.34 16.22 -0.71
CA ALA A 243 -7.19 15.38 -1.02
C ALA A 243 -6.59 14.82 0.26
N VAL A 244 -6.24 13.53 0.27
CA VAL A 244 -5.62 12.84 1.40
C VAL A 244 -4.27 12.27 0.95
N ALA A 245 -3.17 12.74 1.54
CA ALA A 245 -1.83 12.33 1.18
C ALA A 245 -1.00 12.02 2.44
N GLY A 246 -0.10 11.07 2.36
CA GLY A 246 0.89 10.79 3.43
C GLY A 246 2.09 11.72 3.35
N GLY A 247 1.84 13.04 3.29
CA GLY A 247 2.81 14.10 3.05
C GLY A 247 2.89 14.56 1.60
N LEU A 248 3.30 15.82 1.41
CA LEU A 248 3.49 16.45 0.10
C LEU A 248 4.80 15.96 -0.54
N SER A 249 4.72 15.00 -1.42
CA SER A 249 5.85 14.53 -2.22
C SER A 249 5.59 14.70 -3.73
N PRO A 250 6.63 14.91 -4.57
CA PRO A 250 6.45 15.05 -6.02
C PRO A 250 5.66 13.88 -6.61
N ARG A 251 5.99 12.64 -6.25
CA ARG A 251 5.30 11.41 -6.70
C ARG A 251 3.81 11.41 -6.37
N LYS A 252 3.41 11.98 -5.24
CA LYS A 252 2.01 12.08 -4.80
C LYS A 252 1.27 13.31 -5.36
N GLY A 253 1.85 13.98 -6.36
CA GLY A 253 1.20 15.10 -7.04
C GLY A 253 1.27 16.42 -6.29
N ARG A 254 2.31 16.62 -5.45
CA ARG A 254 2.51 17.86 -4.67
C ARG A 254 2.28 19.11 -5.51
N ASP A 255 2.89 19.20 -6.68
CA ASP A 255 2.89 20.43 -7.49
C ASP A 255 1.50 20.75 -8.04
N TYR A 256 0.67 19.73 -8.31
CA TYR A 256 -0.74 19.87 -8.66
C TYR A 256 -1.59 20.33 -7.46
N LEU A 257 -1.37 19.72 -6.30
CA LEU A 257 -2.07 20.08 -5.05
C LEU A 257 -1.76 21.51 -4.59
N LEU A 258 -0.54 22.00 -4.81
CA LEU A 258 -0.15 23.38 -4.48
C LEU A 258 -0.64 24.39 -5.52
N LYS A 259 -0.76 24.00 -6.79
CA LYS A 259 -1.25 24.89 -7.86
C LYS A 259 -2.78 25.01 -7.88
N LEU A 260 -3.49 23.92 -7.55
CA LEU A 260 -4.95 23.85 -7.66
C LEU A 260 -5.68 24.99 -6.92
N PRO A 261 -5.35 25.36 -5.66
CA PRO A 261 -6.03 26.43 -4.95
C PRO A 261 -6.01 27.79 -5.66
N LEU A 262 -5.00 28.04 -6.49
CA LEU A 262 -4.87 29.29 -7.26
C LEU A 262 -5.80 29.35 -8.48
N LEU A 263 -6.39 28.21 -8.85
CA LEU A 263 -7.26 28.04 -10.01
C LEU A 263 -8.74 27.86 -9.64
N LEU A 264 -9.03 27.67 -8.35
CA LEU A 264 -10.39 27.46 -7.84
C LEU A 264 -11.21 28.74 -7.87
N ASN A 265 -12.55 28.59 -7.91
CA ASN A 265 -13.51 29.68 -7.75
C ASN A 265 -13.57 30.13 -6.27
N ASP A 266 -14.23 31.27 -5.99
CA ASP A 266 -14.28 31.84 -4.63
C ASP A 266 -15.16 31.02 -3.67
N ASP A 267 -16.12 30.28 -4.21
CA ASP A 267 -17.00 29.37 -3.49
C ASP A 267 -16.43 27.93 -3.34
N GLU A 268 -15.16 27.73 -3.71
CA GLU A 268 -14.49 26.43 -3.68
C GLU A 268 -13.31 26.43 -2.70
N VAL A 269 -13.04 25.29 -2.08
CA VAL A 269 -11.90 25.12 -1.16
C VAL A 269 -11.29 23.73 -1.28
N LEU A 270 -9.96 23.67 -1.38
CA LEU A 270 -9.20 22.44 -1.25
C LEU A 270 -8.90 22.16 0.24
N VAL A 271 -9.37 21.01 0.74
CA VAL A 271 -8.98 20.49 2.04
C VAL A 271 -7.91 19.42 1.83
N LEU A 272 -6.71 19.67 2.33
CA LEU A 272 -5.54 18.80 2.14
C LEU A 272 -5.14 18.14 3.46
N VAL A 273 -5.38 16.85 3.59
CA VAL A 273 -5.13 16.05 4.79
C VAL A 273 -3.83 15.26 4.67
N GLY A 274 -3.11 15.14 5.77
CA GLY A 274 -1.90 14.32 5.88
C GLY A 274 -0.60 15.09 5.68
N LEU A 275 -0.60 16.40 5.91
CA LEU A 275 0.60 17.23 5.89
C LEU A 275 1.59 16.80 6.97
N GLN A 276 2.85 16.69 6.63
CA GLN A 276 3.92 16.52 7.61
C GLN A 276 4.24 17.87 8.27
N LYS A 277 4.77 17.83 9.48
CA LYS A 277 5.18 19.03 10.23
C LYS A 277 6.05 19.94 9.37
N GLY A 278 5.63 21.20 9.23
CA GLY A 278 6.31 22.23 8.43
C GLY A 278 5.90 22.28 6.97
N GLN A 279 5.10 21.32 6.46
CA GLN A 279 4.61 21.39 5.07
C GLN A 279 3.46 22.39 4.89
N GLU A 280 2.85 22.84 5.97
CA GLU A 280 1.83 23.92 5.95
C GLU A 280 2.42 25.22 5.35
N ALA A 281 3.68 25.47 5.58
CA ALA A 281 4.40 26.63 5.01
C ALA A 281 4.56 26.58 3.48
N LEU A 282 4.32 25.42 2.87
CA LEU A 282 4.33 25.27 1.40
C LEU A 282 3.01 25.64 0.75
N LEU A 283 1.92 25.72 1.53
CA LEU A 283 0.60 26.04 0.99
C LEU A 283 0.56 27.47 0.47
N PRO A 284 -0.14 27.72 -0.65
CA PRO A 284 -0.31 29.07 -1.17
C PRO A 284 -1.09 29.93 -0.16
N ASN A 285 -0.73 31.21 -0.07
CA ASN A 285 -1.41 32.16 0.81
C ASN A 285 -2.77 32.60 0.21
N THR A 286 -3.78 31.77 0.38
CA THR A 286 -5.14 31.98 -0.10
C THR A 286 -6.15 31.32 0.83
N ALA A 287 -7.35 31.87 0.92
CA ALA A 287 -8.47 31.28 1.66
C ALA A 287 -9.04 30.00 1.02
N LYS A 288 -8.56 29.64 -0.19
CA LYS A 288 -9.03 28.49 -0.99
C LYS A 288 -8.31 27.18 -0.64
N VAL A 289 -7.46 27.15 0.39
CA VAL A 289 -6.82 25.92 0.86
C VAL A 289 -6.82 25.85 2.38
N ILE A 290 -7.14 24.64 2.89
CA ILE A 290 -7.10 24.32 4.31
C ILE A 290 -6.19 23.09 4.45
N GLY A 291 -5.11 23.23 5.25
CA GLY A 291 -4.16 22.16 5.53
C GLY A 291 -4.47 21.47 6.87
N ILE A 292 -4.53 20.15 6.86
CA ILE A 292 -4.72 19.31 8.06
C ILE A 292 -3.54 18.35 8.16
N GLN A 293 -2.80 18.36 9.29
CA GLN A 293 -1.65 17.46 9.45
C GLN A 293 -2.10 16.00 9.53
N ARG A 294 -3.00 15.69 10.45
CA ARG A 294 -3.51 14.33 10.66
C ARG A 294 -4.86 14.38 11.33
N THR A 295 -5.77 13.53 10.89
CA THR A 295 -7.02 13.27 11.60
C THR A 295 -6.77 12.50 12.90
N LYS A 296 -7.56 12.75 13.93
CA LYS A 296 -7.46 12.10 15.24
C LYS A 296 -7.97 10.67 15.19
N THR A 297 -9.01 10.42 14.39
CA THR A 297 -9.68 9.13 14.28
C THR A 297 -9.99 8.78 12.80
N SER A 298 -10.32 7.52 12.56
CA SER A 298 -10.84 7.09 11.25
C SER A 298 -12.23 7.65 10.97
N ASP A 299 -13.04 7.91 12.01
CA ASP A 299 -14.38 8.50 11.87
C ASP A 299 -14.30 9.96 11.42
N GLU A 300 -13.34 10.73 11.95
CA GLU A 300 -13.07 12.09 11.47
C GLU A 300 -12.67 12.10 9.98
N LEU A 301 -11.82 11.15 9.57
CA LEU A 301 -11.45 11.00 8.16
C LEU A 301 -12.65 10.59 7.31
N ALA A 302 -13.50 9.68 7.78
CA ALA A 302 -14.75 9.31 7.13
C ALA A 302 -15.72 10.49 7.02
N GLY A 303 -15.75 11.36 8.04
CA GLY A 303 -16.48 12.63 8.03
C GLY A 303 -16.00 13.56 6.92
N LEU A 304 -14.69 13.76 6.79
CA LEU A 304 -14.11 14.58 5.73
C LEU A 304 -14.46 14.03 4.34
N TYR A 305 -14.33 12.71 4.13
CA TYR A 305 -14.78 12.09 2.86
C TYR A 305 -16.29 12.29 2.65
N SER A 306 -17.10 12.11 3.69
CA SER A 306 -18.56 12.22 3.58
C SER A 306 -19.05 13.63 3.26
N GLU A 307 -18.37 14.64 3.75
CA GLU A 307 -18.71 16.06 3.54
C GLU A 307 -18.08 16.64 2.25
N ALA A 308 -17.06 16.00 1.70
CA ALA A 308 -16.43 16.43 0.44
C ALA A 308 -17.39 16.27 -0.74
N ASP A 309 -17.40 17.25 -1.64
CA ASP A 309 -18.16 17.21 -2.90
C ASP A 309 -17.43 16.36 -3.94
N VAL A 310 -16.10 16.39 -3.94
CA VAL A 310 -15.22 15.57 -4.78
C VAL A 310 -13.93 15.22 -4.02
N PHE A 311 -13.45 14.01 -4.21
CA PHE A 311 -12.12 13.58 -3.77
C PHE A 311 -11.16 13.60 -4.94
N ILE A 312 -9.96 14.16 -4.75
CA ILE A 312 -8.92 14.18 -5.78
C ILE A 312 -7.68 13.41 -5.34
N ASN A 313 -7.10 12.68 -6.27
CA ASN A 313 -5.83 11.99 -6.07
C ASN A 313 -4.91 12.15 -7.29
N PRO A 314 -4.23 13.32 -7.44
CA PRO A 314 -3.37 13.61 -8.58
C PRO A 314 -2.00 12.92 -8.44
N THR A 315 -1.98 11.67 -7.97
CA THR A 315 -0.74 10.91 -7.81
C THR A 315 -0.12 10.58 -9.17
N LEU A 316 1.21 10.69 -9.26
CA LEU A 316 1.96 10.38 -10.48
C LEU A 316 2.44 8.94 -10.51
N GLU A 317 2.33 8.22 -9.38
CA GLU A 317 2.56 6.78 -9.28
C GLU A 317 1.91 6.23 -8.01
N ASP A 318 1.04 5.24 -8.17
CA ASP A 318 0.47 4.45 -7.07
C ASP A 318 0.06 3.06 -7.55
N ASN A 319 0.22 2.06 -6.69
CA ASN A 319 -0.14 0.69 -7.03
C ASN A 319 -1.64 0.44 -6.94
N PHE A 320 -2.25 0.85 -5.83
CA PHE A 320 -3.70 0.78 -5.59
C PHE A 320 -4.05 1.60 -4.35
N PRO A 321 -4.34 2.90 -4.50
CA PRO A 321 -4.54 3.81 -3.38
C PRO A 321 -5.82 3.49 -2.61
N THR A 322 -5.70 3.16 -1.33
CA THR A 322 -6.85 2.90 -0.45
C THR A 322 -7.70 4.16 -0.27
N THR A 323 -7.12 5.35 -0.37
CA THR A 323 -7.83 6.63 -0.28
C THR A 323 -8.91 6.77 -1.35
N ASN A 324 -8.71 6.22 -2.55
CA ASN A 324 -9.75 6.23 -3.60
C ASN A 324 -10.95 5.38 -3.18
N ILE A 325 -10.71 4.17 -2.65
CA ILE A 325 -11.81 3.29 -2.21
C ILE A 325 -12.46 3.75 -0.92
N GLU A 326 -11.74 4.44 -0.04
CA GLU A 326 -12.28 5.11 1.16
C GLU A 326 -13.27 6.23 0.75
N ALA A 327 -12.88 7.06 -0.23
CA ALA A 327 -13.76 8.10 -0.78
C ALA A 327 -15.03 7.50 -1.40
N LEU A 328 -14.90 6.46 -2.24
CA LEU A 328 -16.05 5.78 -2.83
C LEU A 328 -16.98 5.20 -1.75
N ALA A 329 -16.43 4.57 -0.71
CA ALA A 329 -17.21 3.99 0.38
C ALA A 329 -18.03 5.05 1.14
N CYS A 330 -17.48 6.28 1.27
CA CYS A 330 -18.19 7.43 1.84
C CYS A 330 -19.15 8.10 0.83
N GLY A 331 -19.32 7.54 -0.36
CA GLY A 331 -20.22 8.08 -1.39
C GLY A 331 -19.67 9.31 -2.10
N THR A 332 -18.35 9.48 -2.14
CA THR A 332 -17.70 10.64 -2.72
C THR A 332 -17.03 10.29 -4.05
N PRO A 333 -17.36 10.97 -5.15
CA PRO A 333 -16.75 10.72 -6.45
C PRO A 333 -15.27 11.09 -6.46
N VAL A 334 -14.51 10.36 -7.28
CA VAL A 334 -13.05 10.44 -7.32
C VAL A 334 -12.56 10.98 -8.66
N VAL A 335 -11.67 11.96 -8.63
CA VAL A 335 -10.91 12.41 -9.79
C VAL A 335 -9.43 12.08 -9.57
N THR A 336 -8.84 11.31 -10.49
CA THR A 336 -7.45 10.85 -10.35
C THR A 336 -6.72 10.87 -11.69
N PHE A 337 -5.39 10.87 -11.66
CA PHE A 337 -4.60 10.67 -12.89
C PHE A 337 -4.60 9.21 -13.34
N ARG A 338 -4.46 8.98 -14.67
CA ARG A 338 -4.22 7.66 -15.26
C ARG A 338 -2.83 7.17 -14.90
N THR A 339 -2.71 6.56 -13.73
CA THR A 339 -1.43 6.07 -13.23
C THR A 339 -1.62 4.83 -12.37
N GLY A 340 -0.81 3.82 -12.63
CA GLY A 340 -0.83 2.59 -11.88
C GLY A 340 -2.22 1.95 -11.77
N GLY A 341 -2.51 1.38 -10.61
CA GLY A 341 -3.84 0.85 -10.28
C GLY A 341 -4.84 1.91 -9.78
N SER A 342 -4.46 3.20 -9.76
CA SER A 342 -5.36 4.28 -9.30
C SER A 342 -6.64 4.38 -10.12
N VAL A 343 -6.56 4.05 -11.42
CA VAL A 343 -7.70 4.12 -12.36
C VAL A 343 -8.65 2.93 -12.26
N GLU A 344 -8.21 1.80 -11.72
CA GLU A 344 -8.99 0.56 -11.71
C GLU A 344 -10.28 0.66 -10.88
N VAL A 345 -10.34 1.63 -9.98
CA VAL A 345 -11.52 1.88 -9.15
C VAL A 345 -12.51 2.85 -9.80
N ILE A 346 -12.14 3.52 -10.90
CA ILE A 346 -12.94 4.57 -11.52
C ILE A 346 -13.82 4.01 -12.64
N THR A 347 -15.09 4.42 -12.64
CA THR A 347 -16.04 4.26 -13.74
C THR A 347 -16.69 5.62 -14.04
N SER A 348 -17.40 5.75 -15.14
CA SER A 348 -18.16 6.98 -15.48
C SER A 348 -19.19 7.38 -14.41
N GLU A 349 -19.65 6.40 -13.60
CA GLU A 349 -20.61 6.63 -12.53
C GLU A 349 -19.95 6.98 -11.19
N THR A 350 -18.62 6.85 -11.05
CA THR A 350 -17.90 7.06 -9.78
C THR A 350 -16.86 8.16 -9.85
N GLY A 351 -16.64 8.76 -11.01
CA GLY A 351 -15.69 9.86 -11.15
C GLY A 351 -14.96 9.87 -12.49
N PHE A 352 -13.78 10.47 -12.50
CA PHE A 352 -13.00 10.67 -13.72
C PHE A 352 -11.53 10.25 -13.53
N ALA A 353 -10.99 9.64 -14.58
CA ALA A 353 -9.55 9.41 -14.71
C ALA A 353 -9.04 10.29 -15.86
N VAL A 354 -8.17 11.26 -15.54
CA VAL A 354 -7.56 12.19 -16.50
C VAL A 354 -6.12 11.81 -16.80
N ASP A 355 -5.56 12.31 -17.87
CA ASP A 355 -4.22 11.94 -18.26
C ASP A 355 -3.18 12.39 -17.23
N LYS A 356 -2.13 11.58 -17.05
CA LYS A 356 -1.07 11.81 -16.07
C LYS A 356 -0.40 13.14 -16.30
N GLY A 357 -0.52 14.06 -15.35
CA GLY A 357 0.10 15.37 -15.42
C GLY A 357 -0.76 16.47 -16.07
N ASP A 358 -1.94 16.15 -16.54
CA ASP A 358 -2.86 17.10 -17.17
C ASP A 358 -3.62 17.91 -16.09
N MET A 359 -3.12 19.13 -15.84
CA MET A 359 -3.72 20.04 -14.85
C MET A 359 -5.06 20.61 -15.33
N GLU A 360 -5.20 20.89 -16.62
CA GLU A 360 -6.44 21.43 -17.19
C GLU A 360 -7.54 20.37 -17.18
N GLY A 361 -7.20 19.15 -17.58
CA GLY A 361 -8.11 18.00 -17.49
C GLY A 361 -8.52 17.70 -16.05
N LEU A 362 -7.58 17.80 -15.07
CA LEU A 362 -7.89 17.64 -13.66
C LEU A 362 -8.91 18.67 -13.18
N LEU A 363 -8.70 19.96 -13.50
CA LEU A 363 -9.60 21.05 -13.14
C LEU A 363 -10.97 20.89 -13.82
N SER A 364 -10.99 20.59 -15.12
CA SER A 364 -12.22 20.36 -15.88
C SER A 364 -13.05 19.21 -15.30
N ALA A 365 -12.41 18.10 -14.91
CA ALA A 365 -13.08 16.97 -14.30
C ALA A 365 -13.65 17.32 -12.91
N ILE A 366 -12.90 18.07 -12.10
CA ILE A 366 -13.38 18.60 -10.81
C ILE A 366 -14.64 19.44 -11.02
N GLN A 367 -14.59 20.43 -11.96
CA GLN A 367 -15.73 21.31 -12.24
C GLN A 367 -16.96 20.53 -12.74
N THR A 368 -16.73 19.49 -13.56
CA THR A 368 -17.82 18.61 -14.03
C THR A 368 -18.50 17.89 -12.86
N VAL A 369 -17.72 17.35 -11.91
CA VAL A 369 -18.27 16.69 -10.72
C VAL A 369 -19.04 17.68 -9.85
N LEU A 370 -18.48 18.87 -9.63
CA LEU A 370 -19.13 19.93 -8.82
C LEU A 370 -20.44 20.44 -9.46
N ALA A 371 -20.49 20.56 -10.78
CA ALA A 371 -21.68 20.96 -11.52
C ALA A 371 -22.79 19.91 -11.46
N ASN A 372 -22.45 18.63 -11.60
CA ASN A 372 -23.40 17.51 -11.49
C ASN A 372 -23.90 17.32 -10.05
N GLY A 373 -23.09 17.74 -9.07
CA GLY A 373 -23.33 17.54 -7.64
C GLY A 373 -23.04 16.12 -7.16
N LYS A 374 -22.53 16.01 -5.95
CA LYS A 374 -22.15 14.74 -5.31
C LYS A 374 -23.25 13.67 -5.34
N MET A 375 -24.50 14.09 -5.17
CA MET A 375 -25.65 13.17 -5.10
C MET A 375 -25.85 12.36 -6.39
N HIS A 376 -25.42 12.89 -7.54
CA HIS A 376 -25.42 12.17 -8.81
C HIS A 376 -24.56 10.88 -8.78
N TYR A 377 -23.45 10.90 -8.04
CA TYR A 377 -22.46 9.81 -7.99
C TYR A 377 -22.59 8.92 -6.76
N ARG A 378 -23.18 9.44 -5.68
CA ARG A 378 -23.14 8.88 -4.33
C ARG A 378 -23.46 7.40 -4.25
N ASP A 379 -24.59 6.99 -4.82
CA ASP A 379 -25.07 5.61 -4.73
C ASP A 379 -24.21 4.66 -5.54
N ALA A 380 -23.72 5.07 -6.72
CA ALA A 380 -22.80 4.29 -7.53
C ALA A 380 -21.45 4.08 -6.83
N CYS A 381 -20.88 5.14 -6.24
CA CYS A 381 -19.66 5.08 -5.45
C CYS A 381 -19.78 4.08 -4.31
N LYS A 382 -20.82 4.23 -3.48
CA LYS A 382 -21.07 3.36 -2.34
C LYS A 382 -21.24 1.90 -2.74
N LYS A 383 -22.14 1.62 -3.71
CA LYS A 383 -22.39 0.27 -4.20
C LYS A 383 -21.14 -0.40 -4.74
N LYS A 384 -20.30 0.37 -5.49
CA LYS A 384 -19.04 -0.14 -6.00
C LYS A 384 -18.08 -0.51 -4.87
N ALA A 385 -17.92 0.36 -3.87
CA ALA A 385 -17.04 0.09 -2.73
C ALA A 385 -17.50 -1.13 -1.92
N GLU A 386 -18.79 -1.25 -1.64
CA GLU A 386 -19.39 -2.37 -0.90
C GLU A 386 -19.24 -3.70 -1.65
N ARG A 387 -19.48 -3.71 -2.95
CA ARG A 387 -19.43 -4.93 -3.79
C ARG A 387 -18.00 -5.36 -4.09
N ASP A 388 -17.14 -4.41 -4.49
CA ASP A 388 -15.84 -4.72 -5.09
C ASP A 388 -14.69 -4.57 -4.10
N TYR A 389 -14.83 -3.73 -3.05
CA TYR A 389 -13.71 -3.35 -2.18
C TYR A 389 -13.99 -3.51 -0.68
N ASN A 390 -15.10 -4.12 -0.29
CA ASN A 390 -15.30 -4.50 1.11
C ASN A 390 -14.19 -5.42 1.58
N LYS A 391 -13.52 -5.06 2.69
CA LYS A 391 -12.37 -5.80 3.23
C LYS A 391 -12.68 -7.28 3.50
N ASP A 392 -13.87 -7.60 3.99
CA ASP A 392 -14.23 -8.98 4.33
C ASP A 392 -14.35 -9.84 3.06
N ILE A 393 -14.86 -9.26 1.97
CA ILE A 393 -14.94 -9.91 0.65
C ILE A 393 -13.52 -10.08 0.08
N GLN A 394 -12.69 -9.05 0.10
CA GLN A 394 -11.35 -9.09 -0.48
C GLN A 394 -10.44 -10.03 0.31
N TYR A 395 -10.45 -9.94 1.64
CA TYR A 395 -9.61 -10.81 2.47
C TYR A 395 -10.11 -12.25 2.52
N GLY A 396 -11.41 -12.49 2.31
CA GLY A 396 -11.96 -13.82 2.07
C GLY A 396 -11.38 -14.52 0.81
N LYS A 397 -10.88 -13.77 -0.18
CA LYS A 397 -10.18 -14.35 -1.34
C LYS A 397 -8.82 -14.95 -0.95
N TYR A 398 -8.11 -14.35 0.03
CA TYR A 398 -6.89 -14.95 0.56
C TYR A 398 -7.15 -16.29 1.24
N ILE A 399 -8.29 -16.43 1.95
CA ILE A 399 -8.67 -17.71 2.58
C ILE A 399 -8.84 -18.79 1.51
N LYS A 400 -9.52 -18.47 0.40
CA LYS A 400 -9.67 -19.38 -0.74
C LYS A 400 -8.33 -19.74 -1.36
N LEU A 401 -7.46 -18.76 -1.57
CA LEU A 401 -6.11 -18.97 -2.11
C LEU A 401 -5.28 -19.90 -1.21
N TYR A 402 -5.32 -19.72 0.12
CA TYR A 402 -4.60 -20.60 1.04
C TYR A 402 -5.10 -22.05 0.97
N HIS A 403 -6.40 -22.26 0.91
CA HIS A 403 -6.96 -23.61 0.74
C HIS A 403 -6.56 -24.23 -0.59
N GLN A 404 -6.54 -23.46 -1.68
CA GLN A 404 -6.07 -23.93 -2.98
C GLN A 404 -4.60 -24.36 -2.92
N ILE A 405 -3.70 -23.52 -2.39
CA ILE A 405 -2.27 -23.81 -2.25
C ILE A 405 -2.06 -25.09 -1.44
N MET A 406 -2.80 -25.28 -0.35
CA MET A 406 -2.69 -26.48 0.48
C MET A 406 -3.18 -27.73 -0.23
N SER A 407 -4.24 -27.64 -1.02
CA SER A 407 -4.75 -28.78 -1.81
C SER A 407 -3.73 -29.21 -2.87
N GLU A 408 -3.14 -28.28 -3.61
CA GLU A 408 -2.12 -28.54 -4.63
C GLU A 408 -0.84 -29.16 -4.02
N SER A 409 -0.40 -28.66 -2.84
CA SER A 409 0.76 -29.20 -2.12
C SER A 409 0.56 -30.64 -1.62
N ASN A 410 -0.67 -31.03 -1.32
CA ASN A 410 -1.01 -32.40 -0.87
C ASN A 410 -1.07 -33.38 -2.05
N TYR A 411 -1.59 -32.96 -3.21
CA TYR A 411 -1.61 -33.79 -4.42
C TYR A 411 -0.18 -34.13 -4.89
N GLY A 412 0.76 -33.21 -4.80
CA GLY A 412 2.16 -33.46 -5.14
C GLY A 412 2.91 -34.44 -4.20
N LYS A 413 2.40 -34.70 -2.99
CA LYS A 413 2.98 -35.65 -2.04
C LYS A 413 2.44 -37.09 -2.20
N THR A 414 1.31 -37.28 -2.89
CA THR A 414 0.66 -38.60 -3.06
C THR A 414 1.06 -39.31 -4.37
N THR A 415 1.87 -38.67 -5.23
CA THR A 415 2.27 -39.19 -6.54
C THR A 415 3.72 -39.68 -6.60
N PHE A 416 4.36 -39.99 -5.44
CA PHE A 416 5.69 -40.64 -5.40
C PHE A 416 5.66 -41.89 -4.55
#